data_ae2b42e0b61425b453321ca0893490af
#
_entry.id   ae2b42e0b61425b453321ca0893490af
#
_cell.length_a   1.000
_cell.length_b   1.000
_cell.length_c   1.000
_cell.angle_alpha   90.00
_cell.angle_beta   90.00
_cell.angle_gamma   90.00
#
_symmetry.space_group_name_H-M   'P 1'
#
loop_
_entity.id
_entity.type
_entity.pdbx_description
1 polymer ?
#
loop_
_entity_poly.entity_id
_entity_poly.type
_entity_poly.pdbx_seq_one_letter_code
_entity_poly.pdbx_strand_id
1 'polypeptide(L)'
;VERGFRFLKDPLFFTGSAFLKRPERVMALALLVYALGEWALRRGLAETGSSLPEGKGKPTQRPTLRWVFGLFLWVRLVELEGRPLVLNLAPRHETAVRLLGAGRYYLLE
;
A
#
# COMPACT_ATOMS: atom_id res chain seq x y z
N VAL A 1 -11.77 -0.93 -9.15
CA VAL A 1 -10.76 -1.22 -8.14
C VAL A 1 -10.60 -0.05 -7.19
N GLU A 2 -10.47 1.13 -7.72
CA GLU A 2 -10.39 2.33 -6.93
C GLU A 2 -11.60 2.52 -6.02
N ARG A 3 -12.80 2.19 -6.51
CA ARG A 3 -14.03 2.24 -5.72
C ARG A 3 -14.00 1.25 -4.57
N GLY A 4 -13.48 0.04 -4.79
CA GLY A 4 -13.33 -0.97 -3.74
C GLY A 4 -12.37 -0.49 -2.65
N PHE A 5 -11.27 0.15 -3.05
CA PHE A 5 -10.33 0.72 -2.10
C PHE A 5 -10.92 1.85 -1.28
N ARG A 6 -11.69 2.73 -1.89
CA ARG A 6 -12.37 3.82 -1.18
C ARG A 6 -13.34 3.29 -0.14
N PHE A 7 -14.10 2.27 -0.52
CA PHE A 7 -15.05 1.62 0.39
C PHE A 7 -14.33 1.03 1.61
N LEU A 8 -13.22 0.33 1.39
CA LEU A 8 -12.45 -0.27 2.46
C LEU A 8 -11.74 0.77 3.34
N LYS A 9 -11.48 1.95 2.83
CA LYS A 9 -10.87 3.06 3.57
C LYS A 9 -11.88 3.91 4.33
N ASP A 10 -13.17 3.71 4.10
CA ASP A 10 -14.22 4.48 4.77
C ASP A 10 -14.25 4.15 6.27
N PRO A 11 -13.99 5.13 7.16
CA PRO A 11 -14.03 4.89 8.60
C PRO A 11 -15.37 4.34 9.10
N LEU A 12 -16.47 4.73 8.47
CA LEU A 12 -17.79 4.25 8.87
C LEU A 12 -17.97 2.76 8.62
N PHE A 13 -17.33 2.25 7.56
CA PHE A 13 -17.33 0.81 7.28
C PHE A 13 -16.69 0.04 8.44
N PHE A 14 -15.60 0.56 9.00
CA PHE A 14 -14.88 -0.10 10.08
C PHE A 14 -15.49 0.12 11.45
N THR A 15 -16.01 1.31 11.73
CA THR A 15 -16.47 1.69 13.08
C THR A 15 -17.92 1.35 13.37
N GLY A 16 -18.80 1.39 12.38
CA GLY A 16 -20.23 1.16 12.57
C GLY A 16 -20.67 -0.28 12.47
N SER A 17 -19.75 -1.20 12.25
CA SER A 17 -20.11 -2.53 11.80
C SER A 17 -19.97 -3.60 12.89
N ALA A 18 -21.03 -4.37 13.10
CA ALA A 18 -20.99 -5.62 13.83
C ALA A 18 -20.01 -6.64 13.17
N PHE A 19 -19.59 -6.36 11.94
CA PHE A 19 -18.63 -7.11 11.19
C PHE A 19 -17.30 -7.27 11.94
N LEU A 20 -16.84 -6.22 12.62
CA LEU A 20 -15.58 -6.23 13.36
C LEU A 20 -15.61 -7.02 14.68
N LYS A 21 -16.79 -7.46 15.10
CA LYS A 21 -16.92 -8.20 16.36
C LYS A 21 -16.48 -9.66 16.26
N ARG A 22 -16.27 -10.20 15.05
CA ARG A 22 -15.87 -11.59 14.84
C ARG A 22 -14.48 -11.66 14.22
N PRO A 23 -13.53 -12.35 14.87
CA PRO A 23 -12.16 -12.48 14.37
C PRO A 23 -12.05 -13.04 12.95
N GLU A 24 -12.86 -14.03 12.60
CA GLU A 24 -12.85 -14.62 11.27
C GLU A 24 -13.27 -13.64 10.18
N ARG A 25 -14.16 -12.69 10.50
CA ARG A 25 -14.55 -11.64 9.56
C ARG A 25 -13.45 -10.60 9.38
N VAL A 26 -12.76 -10.26 10.46
CA VAL A 26 -11.59 -9.36 10.40
C VAL A 26 -10.50 -10.00 9.55
N MET A 27 -10.26 -11.30 9.72
CA MET A 27 -9.30 -12.05 8.92
C MET A 27 -9.69 -12.05 7.44
N ALA A 28 -10.96 -12.31 7.12
CA ALA A 28 -11.46 -12.29 5.75
C ALA A 28 -11.29 -10.91 5.12
N LEU A 29 -11.58 -9.85 5.87
CA LEU A 29 -11.38 -8.47 5.40
C LEU A 29 -9.90 -8.18 5.13
N ALA A 30 -9.02 -8.60 6.02
CA ALA A 30 -7.59 -8.41 5.83
C ALA A 30 -7.09 -9.11 4.55
N LEU A 31 -7.52 -10.35 4.32
CA LEU A 31 -7.18 -11.09 3.10
C LEU A 31 -7.70 -10.39 1.85
N LEU A 32 -8.91 -9.84 1.92
CA LEU A 32 -9.49 -9.08 0.81
C LEU A 32 -8.68 -7.83 0.51
N VAL A 33 -8.29 -7.08 1.54
CA VAL A 33 -7.45 -5.88 1.38
C VAL A 33 -6.12 -6.24 0.72
N TYR A 34 -5.48 -7.32 1.18
CA TYR A 34 -4.23 -7.79 0.57
C TYR A 34 -4.42 -8.17 -0.89
N ALA A 35 -5.48 -8.93 -1.21
CA ALA A 35 -5.76 -9.34 -2.57
C ALA A 35 -6.01 -8.15 -3.50
N LEU A 36 -6.80 -7.18 -3.06
CA LEU A 36 -7.08 -5.97 -3.82
C LEU A 36 -5.83 -5.12 -4.01
N GLY A 37 -5.02 -5.00 -2.96
CA GLY A 37 -3.76 -4.26 -3.02
C GLY A 37 -2.78 -4.87 -4.01
N GLU A 38 -2.60 -6.17 -3.96
CA GLU A 38 -1.74 -6.87 -4.92
C GLU A 38 -2.25 -6.72 -6.35
N TRP A 39 -3.55 -6.89 -6.54
CA TRP A 39 -4.13 -6.77 -7.87
C TRP A 39 -3.94 -5.37 -8.43
N ALA A 40 -4.23 -4.34 -7.65
CA ALA A 40 -4.08 -2.95 -8.07
C ALA A 40 -2.63 -2.62 -8.40
N LEU A 41 -1.70 -3.08 -7.56
CA LEU A 41 -0.28 -2.84 -7.76
C LEU A 41 0.25 -3.54 -9.01
N ARG A 42 -0.08 -4.82 -9.18
CA ARG A 42 0.34 -5.60 -10.35
C ARG A 42 -0.22 -5.04 -11.64
N ARG A 43 -1.49 -4.63 -11.62
CA ARG A 43 -2.12 -4.00 -12.77
C ARG A 43 -1.45 -2.68 -13.11
N GLY A 44 -1.20 -1.83 -12.09
CA GLY A 44 -0.51 -0.56 -12.29
C GLY A 44 0.90 -0.72 -12.84
N LEU A 45 1.64 -1.71 -12.35
CA LEU A 45 2.98 -2.00 -12.88
C LEU A 45 2.94 -2.41 -14.35
N ALA A 46 1.99 -3.28 -14.71
CA ALA A 46 1.83 -3.71 -16.09
C ALA A 46 1.42 -2.56 -17.01
N GLU A 47 0.47 -1.74 -16.59
CA GLU A 47 -0.03 -0.62 -17.39
C GLU A 47 1.00 0.48 -17.60
N THR A 48 1.85 0.73 -16.61
CA THR A 48 2.90 1.77 -16.69
C THR A 48 4.23 1.24 -17.21
N GLY A 49 4.38 -0.05 -17.41
CA GLY A 49 5.64 -0.67 -17.79
C GLY A 49 6.70 -0.60 -16.70
N SER A 50 6.28 -0.35 -15.47
CA SER A 50 7.18 -0.26 -14.31
C SER A 50 7.38 -1.61 -13.65
N SER A 51 8.38 -1.70 -12.78
CA SER A 51 8.66 -2.92 -12.01
C SER A 51 9.18 -2.55 -10.62
N LEU A 52 9.12 -3.51 -9.70
CA LEU A 52 9.68 -3.37 -8.36
C LEU A 52 10.74 -4.45 -8.15
N PRO A 53 11.73 -4.23 -7.28
CA PRO A 53 12.73 -5.25 -6.99
C PRO A 53 12.10 -6.41 -6.20
N GLU A 54 12.46 -7.63 -6.56
CA GLU A 54 12.12 -8.80 -5.75
C GLU A 54 13.30 -9.19 -4.85
N GLY A 55 13.17 -10.28 -4.07
CA GLY A 55 14.12 -10.67 -3.04
C GLY A 55 15.58 -10.80 -3.46
N LYS A 56 15.85 -11.03 -4.74
CA LYS A 56 17.20 -11.11 -5.29
C LYS A 56 17.60 -9.88 -6.09
N GLY A 57 16.84 -8.81 -5.98
CA GLY A 57 17.09 -7.57 -6.70
C GLY A 57 16.63 -7.56 -8.16
N LYS A 58 16.06 -8.65 -8.66
CA LYS A 58 15.52 -8.70 -10.01
C LYS A 58 14.21 -7.94 -10.10
N PRO A 59 13.96 -7.20 -11.20
CA PRO A 59 12.69 -6.51 -11.36
C PRO A 59 11.54 -7.49 -11.56
N THR A 60 10.39 -7.19 -10.95
CA THR A 60 9.18 -7.99 -11.10
C THR A 60 7.97 -7.07 -11.28
N GLN A 61 7.00 -7.52 -12.08
CA GLN A 61 5.71 -6.86 -12.22
C GLN A 61 4.61 -7.56 -11.41
N ARG A 62 4.96 -8.61 -10.69
CA ARG A 62 4.01 -9.40 -9.90
C ARG A 62 4.50 -9.61 -8.46
N PRO A 63 4.80 -8.52 -7.74
CA PRO A 63 5.23 -8.63 -6.35
C PRO A 63 4.06 -9.06 -5.45
N THR A 64 4.38 -9.72 -4.33
CA THR A 64 3.40 -9.89 -3.26
C THR A 64 3.31 -8.61 -2.45
N LEU A 65 2.14 -8.31 -1.90
CA LEU A 65 1.96 -7.12 -1.08
C LEU A 65 2.83 -7.20 0.20
N ARG A 66 2.99 -8.39 0.74
CA ARG A 66 3.87 -8.63 1.89
C ARG A 66 5.31 -8.20 1.59
N TRP A 67 5.82 -8.57 0.43
CA TRP A 67 7.16 -8.16 0.00
C TRP A 67 7.25 -6.64 -0.15
N VAL A 68 6.22 -6.03 -0.75
CA VAL A 68 6.18 -4.57 -0.93
C VAL A 68 6.19 -3.86 0.42
N PHE A 69 5.42 -4.33 1.39
CA PHE A 69 5.47 -3.76 2.75
C PHE A 69 6.86 -3.89 3.37
N GLY A 70 7.55 -5.00 3.12
CA GLY A 70 8.92 -5.20 3.57
C GLY A 70 9.90 -4.16 3.03
N LEU A 71 9.67 -3.66 1.83
CA LEU A 71 10.51 -2.61 1.26
C LEU A 71 10.45 -1.30 2.05
N PHE A 72 9.39 -1.09 2.83
CA PHE A 72 9.19 0.15 3.58
C PHE A 72 9.73 0.10 5.01
N LEU A 73 10.41 -0.98 5.41
CA LEU A 73 10.91 -1.14 6.78
C LEU A 73 11.79 0.01 7.24
N TRP A 74 12.57 0.61 6.35
CA TRP A 74 13.49 1.69 6.67
C TRP A 74 12.99 3.07 6.28
N VAL A 75 11.79 3.16 5.70
CA VAL A 75 11.17 4.44 5.42
C VAL A 75 10.63 5.01 6.73
N ARG A 76 11.00 6.25 7.02
CA ARG A 76 10.60 6.93 8.25
C ARG A 76 9.91 8.24 7.94
N LEU A 77 8.82 8.50 8.64
CA LEU A 77 8.16 9.79 8.62
C LEU A 77 8.58 10.52 9.90
N VAL A 78 9.28 11.64 9.75
CA VAL A 78 9.79 12.42 10.87
C VAL A 78 9.38 13.87 10.75
N GLU A 79 9.44 14.59 11.87
CA GLU A 79 9.18 16.02 11.88
C GLU A 79 10.46 16.73 12.33
N LEU A 80 10.96 17.66 11.50
CA LEU A 80 12.15 18.45 11.78
C LEU A 80 11.79 19.92 11.64
N GLU A 81 11.99 20.66 12.73
CA GLU A 81 11.68 22.11 12.79
C GLU A 81 10.24 22.42 12.37
N GLY A 82 9.29 21.58 12.79
CA GLY A 82 7.88 21.73 12.48
C GLY A 82 7.50 21.32 11.05
N ARG A 83 8.44 20.75 10.28
CA ARG A 83 8.20 20.31 8.90
C ARG A 83 8.24 18.79 8.82
N PRO A 84 7.22 18.15 8.24
CA PRO A 84 7.26 16.70 8.04
C PRO A 84 8.25 16.33 6.94
N LEU A 85 9.02 15.27 7.17
CA LEU A 85 9.98 14.74 6.21
C LEU A 85 9.82 13.22 6.12
N VAL A 86 10.02 12.70 4.91
CA VAL A 86 10.08 11.26 4.69
C VAL A 86 11.52 10.87 4.41
N LEU A 87 12.09 9.99 5.25
CA LEU A 87 13.46 9.53 5.12
C LEU A 87 13.51 8.18 4.42
N ASN A 88 14.58 7.96 3.63
CA ASN A 88 14.86 6.70 2.96
C ASN A 88 13.82 6.31 1.91
N LEU A 89 13.12 7.27 1.34
CA LEU A 89 12.16 7.02 0.26
C LEU A 89 12.89 6.97 -1.08
N ALA A 90 13.06 5.78 -1.62
CA ALA A 90 13.71 5.55 -2.92
C ALA A 90 12.65 5.55 -4.05
N PRO A 91 13.08 5.61 -5.35
CA PRO A 91 12.12 5.54 -6.46
C PRO A 91 11.21 4.32 -6.44
N ARG A 92 11.69 3.17 -5.98
CA ARG A 92 10.85 1.96 -5.84
C ARG A 92 9.69 2.16 -4.87
N HIS A 93 9.92 2.91 -3.80
CA HIS A 93 8.87 3.23 -2.82
C HIS A 93 7.85 4.19 -3.43
N GLU A 94 8.33 5.21 -4.15
CA GLU A 94 7.45 6.17 -4.81
C GLU A 94 6.54 5.47 -5.83
N THR A 95 7.08 4.55 -6.61
CA THR A 95 6.31 3.77 -7.58
C THR A 95 5.18 3.02 -6.89
N ALA A 96 5.49 2.26 -5.83
CA ALA A 96 4.48 1.51 -5.09
C ALA A 96 3.43 2.42 -4.46
N VAL A 97 3.85 3.50 -3.82
CA VAL A 97 2.96 4.44 -3.14
C VAL A 97 1.99 5.10 -4.14
N ARG A 98 2.49 5.53 -5.29
CA ARG A 98 1.66 6.17 -6.32
C ARG A 98 0.64 5.19 -6.90
N LEU A 99 1.06 3.95 -7.19
CA LEU A 99 0.17 2.94 -7.74
C LEU A 99 -0.90 2.50 -6.75
N LEU A 100 -0.62 2.57 -5.45
CA LEU A 100 -1.58 2.26 -4.40
C LEU A 100 -2.43 3.47 -3.98
N GLY A 101 -2.20 4.64 -4.58
CA GLY A 101 -2.96 5.83 -4.28
C GLY A 101 -2.68 6.43 -2.90
N ALA A 102 -1.51 6.19 -2.34
CA ALA A 102 -1.14 6.61 -1.00
C ALA A 102 -0.13 7.76 -0.98
N GLY A 103 0.03 8.48 -2.11
CA GLY A 103 1.06 9.51 -2.26
C GLY A 103 1.04 10.57 -1.19
N ARG A 104 -0.13 11.04 -0.79
CA ARG A 104 -0.25 12.11 0.20
C ARG A 104 0.28 11.71 1.59
N TYR A 105 0.26 10.42 1.92
CA TYR A 105 0.77 9.94 3.20
C TYR A 105 2.29 9.92 3.27
N TYR A 106 2.94 10.05 2.10
CA TYR A 106 4.39 10.04 1.97
C TYR A 106 4.90 11.36 1.36
N LEU A 107 4.10 12.42 1.44
CA LEU A 107 4.45 13.77 0.98
C LEU A 107 4.78 13.84 -0.52
N LEU A 108 4.17 12.97 -1.32
CA LEU A 108 4.33 12.95 -2.77
C LEU A 108 3.23 13.72 -3.52
N GLU A 109 2.31 14.31 -2.77
CA GLU A 109 1.23 15.15 -3.31
C GLU A 109 1.18 16.50 -2.60
#